data_8517a61cb0b3e0aa98eafeaa2e4f46ba
#
_entry.id   8517a61cb0b3e0aa98eafeaa2e4f46ba
#
_cell.length_a   1.000
_cell.length_b   1.000
_cell.length_c   1.000
_cell.angle_alpha   90.00
_cell.angle_beta   90.00
_cell.angle_gamma   90.00
#
_symmetry.space_group_name_H-M   'P 1'
#
loop_
_entity.id
_entity.type
_entity.pdbx_description
1 polymer ?
#
loop_
_entity_poly.entity_id
_entity_poly.type
_entity_poly.pdbx_seq_one_letter_code
_entity_poly.pdbx_strand_id
1 'polypeptide(L)'
;MMKMLRRSLLLSACLSISAIVQGAADQRPAGPPRMDFTPLPAGTYQLQAIQRVADATLLDERGQPVRLSALTQGKITLLTFFYTYCVDPLGCPFSHETLSKLRDRILEDRNFASRVRFVGISCDPTNDTPAVLAQYAASFTRGSAFEWRFLTARDVPALLPVLDDFGQDVSVQTDEKGTPTRTLHHMLKVFLIDPRGTVREIYTLAFIQPDVMFNDIRTLYLESHADRKAN
;
A
#
# COMPACT_ATOMS: atom_id res chain seq x y z
N MET A 1 -9.49 82.68 52.79
CA MET A 1 -9.48 81.28 53.22
C MET A 1 -9.98 80.45 52.02
N MET A 2 -9.04 79.91 51.24
CA MET A 2 -9.43 79.23 50.01
C MET A 2 -8.67 77.87 50.01
N LYS A 3 -9.47 76.76 50.14
CA LYS A 3 -8.94 75.43 50.19
C LYS A 3 -8.71 74.89 48.70
N MET A 4 -7.46 74.69 48.38
CA MET A 4 -7.08 74.02 47.09
C MET A 4 -7.39 72.50 47.17
N LEU A 5 -8.20 72.03 46.27
CA LEU A 5 -8.54 70.65 46.06
C LEU A 5 -7.53 70.06 45.07
N ARG A 6 -6.61 69.15 45.47
CA ARG A 6 -5.73 68.40 44.60
C ARG A 6 -6.51 67.24 44.01
N ARG A 7 -6.64 67.24 42.70
CA ARG A 7 -7.11 66.05 41.91
C ARG A 7 -5.93 65.17 41.59
N SER A 8 -5.94 63.96 42.16
CA SER A 8 -5.04 62.88 41.79
C SER A 8 -5.55 62.23 40.50
N LEU A 9 -4.76 62.28 39.44
CA LEU A 9 -4.98 61.49 38.22
C LEU A 9 -4.44 60.05 38.50
N LEU A 10 -5.34 59.08 38.50
CA LEU A 10 -5.00 57.67 38.42
C LEU A 10 -4.86 57.31 36.92
N LEU A 11 -3.62 57.10 36.49
CA LEU A 11 -3.35 56.49 35.18
C LEU A 11 -3.63 54.98 35.28
N SER A 12 -4.71 54.55 34.62
CA SER A 12 -5.05 53.13 34.46
C SER A 12 -4.24 52.61 33.27
N ALA A 13 -3.19 51.83 33.51
CA ALA A 13 -2.46 51.14 32.47
C ALA A 13 -3.22 49.89 32.05
N CYS A 14 -3.87 49.94 30.88
CA CYS A 14 -4.41 48.75 30.24
C CYS A 14 -3.26 47.92 29.66
N LEU A 15 -2.89 46.84 30.31
CA LEU A 15 -2.06 45.79 29.70
C LEU A 15 -2.91 45.02 28.68
N SER A 16 -2.66 45.27 27.41
CA SER A 16 -3.22 44.48 26.32
C SER A 16 -2.42 43.16 26.27
N ILE A 17 -3.00 42.08 26.75
CA ILE A 17 -2.48 40.72 26.56
C ILE A 17 -2.82 40.35 25.12
N SER A 18 -1.86 40.49 24.23
CA SER A 18 -1.91 39.91 22.86
C SER A 18 -1.77 38.39 23.01
N ALA A 19 -2.90 37.67 22.94
CA ALA A 19 -2.89 36.23 22.80
C ALA A 19 -2.26 35.88 21.45
N ILE A 20 -1.04 35.36 21.49
CA ILE A 20 -0.42 34.72 20.33
C ILE A 20 -1.20 33.43 20.11
N VAL A 21 -2.12 33.46 19.15
CA VAL A 21 -2.71 32.26 18.58
C VAL A 21 -1.60 31.57 17.80
N GLN A 22 -0.86 30.67 18.45
CA GLN A 22 -0.03 29.72 17.75
C GLN A 22 -0.96 28.87 16.87
N GLY A 23 -0.92 29.14 15.56
CA GLY A 23 -1.61 28.30 14.60
C GLY A 23 -1.19 26.85 14.80
N ALA A 24 -2.14 25.97 15.07
CA ALA A 24 -1.92 24.55 15.03
C ALA A 24 -1.29 24.25 13.65
N ALA A 25 -0.02 23.88 13.64
CA ALA A 25 0.63 23.42 12.44
C ALA A 25 -0.24 22.28 11.88
N ASP A 26 -0.60 22.39 10.61
CA ASP A 26 -1.36 21.40 9.87
C ASP A 26 -0.61 20.06 9.97
N GLN A 27 -1.05 19.20 10.90
CA GLN A 27 -0.49 17.87 11.12
C GLN A 27 -1.04 16.88 10.08
N ARG A 28 -1.05 17.26 8.81
CA ARG A 28 -1.19 16.27 7.76
C ARG A 28 0.00 15.30 7.90
N PRO A 29 -0.25 13.99 7.92
CA PRO A 29 0.83 13.03 7.95
C PRO A 29 1.81 13.38 6.86
N ALA A 30 3.10 13.53 7.22
CA ALA A 30 4.14 13.67 6.22
C ALA A 30 3.99 12.51 5.24
N GLY A 31 4.12 12.77 3.94
CA GLY A 31 4.15 11.70 2.93
C GLY A 31 5.23 10.66 3.27
N PRO A 32 5.30 9.55 2.54
CA PRO A 32 6.30 8.53 2.81
C PRO A 32 7.69 9.15 2.83
N PRO A 33 8.60 8.64 3.67
CA PRO A 33 9.95 9.16 3.78
C PRO A 33 10.61 9.28 2.41
N ARG A 34 11.26 10.40 2.14
CA ARG A 34 12.07 10.54 0.94
C ARG A 34 13.34 9.72 1.08
N MET A 35 13.68 9.00 0.03
CA MET A 35 14.95 8.26 -0.02
C MET A 35 16.04 9.21 -0.52
N ASP A 36 17.10 9.38 0.28
CA ASP A 36 18.25 10.22 -0.05
C ASP A 36 19.33 9.44 -0.82
N PHE A 37 18.91 8.55 -1.72
CA PHE A 37 19.83 7.80 -2.57
C PHE A 37 19.27 7.62 -3.99
N THR A 38 20.17 7.42 -4.93
CA THR A 38 19.82 7.04 -6.30
C THR A 38 19.61 5.53 -6.35
N PRO A 39 18.44 5.04 -6.81
CA PRO A 39 18.21 3.61 -6.99
C PRO A 39 19.26 2.98 -7.92
N LEU A 40 19.75 1.79 -7.57
CA LEU A 40 20.67 1.05 -8.41
C LEU A 40 20.02 0.74 -9.76
N PRO A 41 20.77 0.81 -10.88
CA PRO A 41 20.25 0.46 -12.20
C PRO A 41 19.81 -1.00 -12.25
N ALA A 42 18.71 -1.27 -12.95
CA ALA A 42 18.19 -2.62 -13.12
C ALA A 42 19.25 -3.56 -13.75
N GLY A 43 19.34 -4.78 -13.23
CA GLY A 43 20.28 -5.82 -13.70
C GLY A 43 21.71 -5.68 -13.20
N THR A 44 22.03 -4.66 -12.37
CA THR A 44 23.38 -4.50 -11.78
C THR A 44 23.51 -5.16 -10.40
N TYR A 45 22.45 -5.77 -9.90
CA TYR A 45 22.38 -6.46 -8.60
C TYR A 45 21.46 -7.67 -8.70
N GLN A 46 21.47 -8.51 -7.68
CA GLN A 46 20.60 -9.67 -7.54
C GLN A 46 19.71 -9.52 -6.32
N LEU A 47 18.44 -9.85 -6.49
CA LEU A 47 17.48 -9.91 -5.37
C LEU A 47 17.58 -11.27 -4.68
N GLN A 48 17.49 -11.27 -3.36
CA GLN A 48 17.58 -12.50 -2.57
C GLN A 48 16.31 -13.35 -2.72
N ALA A 49 16.41 -14.66 -2.53
CA ALA A 49 15.24 -15.53 -2.37
C ALA A 49 14.85 -15.53 -0.88
N ILE A 50 13.69 -14.94 -0.58
CA ILE A 50 13.23 -14.78 0.82
C ILE A 50 12.43 -16.02 1.23
N GLN A 51 11.31 -16.30 0.53
CA GLN A 51 10.46 -17.46 0.80
C GLN A 51 9.67 -17.85 -0.45
N ARG A 52 9.19 -19.09 -0.49
CA ARG A 52 8.22 -19.50 -1.50
C ARG A 52 6.82 -19.20 -1.00
N VAL A 53 5.99 -18.71 -1.91
CA VAL A 53 4.56 -18.47 -1.60
C VAL A 53 3.84 -19.81 -1.48
N ALA A 54 3.16 -20.03 -0.36
CA ALA A 54 2.28 -21.18 -0.19
C ALA A 54 1.05 -21.04 -1.10
N ASP A 55 0.53 -22.17 -1.54
CA ASP A 55 -0.65 -22.16 -2.40
C ASP A 55 -1.94 -22.16 -1.56
N ALA A 56 -2.92 -21.39 -2.04
CA ALA A 56 -4.22 -21.27 -1.42
C ALA A 56 -5.30 -21.12 -2.50
N THR A 57 -6.55 -21.37 -2.13
CA THR A 57 -7.70 -21.09 -2.99
C THR A 57 -8.40 -19.84 -2.49
N LEU A 58 -8.47 -18.82 -3.33
CA LEU A 58 -9.16 -17.55 -3.10
C LEU A 58 -10.30 -17.39 -4.12
N LEU A 59 -11.11 -16.36 -3.97
CA LEU A 59 -12.17 -16.00 -4.92
C LEU A 59 -11.74 -14.75 -5.70
N ASP A 60 -11.95 -14.77 -6.99
CA ASP A 60 -11.77 -13.59 -7.82
C ASP A 60 -12.98 -12.64 -7.74
N GLU A 61 -12.90 -11.52 -8.43
CA GLU A 61 -13.96 -10.51 -8.51
C GLU A 61 -15.26 -11.01 -9.18
N ARG A 62 -15.27 -12.23 -9.72
CA ARG A 62 -16.45 -12.92 -10.28
C ARG A 62 -16.98 -14.00 -9.34
N GLY A 63 -16.34 -14.18 -8.18
CA GLY A 63 -16.64 -15.24 -7.23
C GLY A 63 -16.16 -16.63 -7.68
N GLN A 64 -15.26 -16.69 -8.68
CA GLN A 64 -14.70 -17.95 -9.13
C GLN A 64 -13.47 -18.31 -8.27
N PRO A 65 -13.32 -19.60 -7.91
CA PRO A 65 -12.16 -20.05 -7.18
C PRO A 65 -10.90 -19.96 -8.06
N VAL A 66 -9.85 -19.35 -7.51
CA VAL A 66 -8.55 -19.18 -8.15
C VAL A 66 -7.45 -19.69 -7.21
N ARG A 67 -6.55 -20.50 -7.75
CA ARG A 67 -5.36 -20.92 -7.02
C ARG A 67 -4.36 -19.76 -6.96
N LEU A 68 -3.83 -19.45 -5.79
CA LEU A 68 -2.85 -18.38 -5.62
C LEU A 68 -1.58 -18.66 -6.45
N SER A 69 -1.17 -19.93 -6.55
CA SER A 69 -0.06 -20.35 -7.41
C SER A 69 -0.26 -20.00 -8.89
N ALA A 70 -1.48 -19.99 -9.39
CA ALA A 70 -1.77 -19.56 -10.77
C ALA A 70 -1.50 -18.06 -11.01
N LEU A 71 -1.50 -17.28 -9.92
CA LEU A 71 -1.25 -15.83 -9.95
C LEU A 71 0.14 -15.43 -9.43
N THR A 72 0.87 -16.33 -8.75
CA THR A 72 2.21 -16.07 -8.25
C THR A 72 3.30 -16.78 -9.05
N GLN A 73 2.93 -17.57 -10.07
CA GLN A 73 3.87 -18.25 -10.96
C GLN A 73 3.69 -17.82 -12.43
N GLY A 74 4.72 -18.02 -13.23
CA GLY A 74 4.72 -17.72 -14.67
C GLY A 74 4.96 -16.27 -15.05
N LYS A 75 4.68 -15.32 -14.16
CA LYS A 75 4.96 -13.88 -14.33
C LYS A 75 5.59 -13.31 -13.06
N ILE A 76 6.26 -12.17 -13.21
CA ILE A 76 6.68 -11.35 -12.08
C ILE A 76 5.42 -10.75 -11.48
N THR A 77 5.21 -10.94 -10.17
CA THR A 77 3.97 -10.53 -9.50
C THR A 77 4.26 -9.55 -8.38
N LEU A 78 3.59 -8.40 -8.38
CA LEU A 78 3.48 -7.56 -7.20
C LEU A 78 2.18 -7.90 -6.47
N LEU A 79 2.30 -8.32 -5.21
CA LEU A 79 1.17 -8.68 -4.37
C LEU A 79 1.08 -7.76 -3.16
N THR A 80 -0.12 -7.28 -2.84
CA THR A 80 -0.38 -6.47 -1.65
C THR A 80 -1.69 -6.88 -0.98
N PHE A 81 -1.80 -6.58 0.31
CA PHE A 81 -3.04 -6.74 1.08
C PHE A 81 -3.73 -5.39 1.25
N PHE A 82 -5.06 -5.38 1.22
CA PHE A 82 -5.87 -4.16 1.29
C PHE A 82 -7.26 -4.46 1.86
N TYR A 83 -8.08 -3.43 2.05
CA TYR A 83 -9.54 -3.54 2.18
C TYR A 83 -10.20 -2.34 1.51
N THR A 84 -11.39 -2.52 0.90
CA THR A 84 -11.96 -1.56 -0.07
C THR A 84 -12.35 -0.22 0.54
N TYR A 85 -12.59 -0.14 1.83
CA TYR A 85 -12.99 1.06 2.56
C TYR A 85 -11.86 1.65 3.43
N CYS A 86 -10.62 1.30 3.18
CA CYS A 86 -9.46 1.90 3.83
C CYS A 86 -9.36 3.39 3.46
N VAL A 87 -9.34 4.25 4.48
CA VAL A 87 -9.26 5.71 4.33
C VAL A 87 -7.93 6.29 4.82
N ASP A 88 -7.01 5.44 5.29
CA ASP A 88 -5.69 5.88 5.69
C ASP A 88 -4.90 6.38 4.46
N PRO A 89 -4.57 7.67 4.39
CA PRO A 89 -3.91 8.24 3.23
C PRO A 89 -2.51 7.65 2.96
N LEU A 90 -1.85 7.05 3.95
CA LEU A 90 -0.57 6.34 3.82
C LEU A 90 -0.73 4.81 3.71
N GLY A 91 -1.96 4.32 3.73
CA GLY A 91 -2.31 2.91 3.59
C GLY A 91 -2.64 2.51 2.14
N CYS A 92 -3.81 1.87 1.96
CA CYS A 92 -4.24 1.36 0.66
C CYS A 92 -4.32 2.44 -0.45
N PRO A 93 -4.84 3.67 -0.21
CA PRO A 93 -4.85 4.71 -1.24
C PRO A 93 -3.46 5.03 -1.79
N PHE A 94 -2.48 5.20 -0.90
CA PHE A 94 -1.09 5.47 -1.29
C PHE A 94 -0.48 4.32 -2.10
N SER A 95 -0.65 3.07 -1.64
CA SER A 95 -0.10 1.92 -2.35
C SER A 95 -0.71 1.75 -3.74
N HIS A 96 -2.04 1.90 -3.86
CA HIS A 96 -2.73 1.76 -5.14
C HIS A 96 -2.40 2.89 -6.12
N GLU A 97 -2.23 4.12 -5.64
CA GLU A 97 -1.73 5.23 -6.47
C GLU A 97 -0.32 4.96 -6.98
N THR A 98 0.58 4.49 -6.10
CA THR A 98 1.96 4.14 -6.47
C THR A 98 1.99 3.00 -7.48
N LEU A 99 1.23 1.93 -7.24
CA LEU A 99 1.11 0.81 -8.18
C LEU A 99 0.50 1.24 -9.52
N SER A 100 -0.44 2.19 -9.53
CA SER A 100 -1.01 2.73 -10.77
C SER A 100 0.06 3.45 -11.60
N LYS A 101 0.86 4.32 -10.98
CA LYS A 101 1.99 4.99 -11.65
C LYS A 101 3.02 3.98 -12.17
N LEU A 102 3.32 2.96 -11.38
CA LEU A 102 4.24 1.89 -11.75
C LEU A 102 3.71 1.07 -12.94
N ARG A 103 2.41 0.72 -12.93
CA ARG A 103 1.72 0.05 -14.05
C ARG A 103 1.87 0.86 -15.35
N ASP A 104 1.60 2.16 -15.29
CA ASP A 104 1.62 3.02 -16.47
C ASP A 104 3.03 3.06 -17.07
N ARG A 105 4.07 3.12 -16.26
CA ARG A 105 5.46 3.01 -16.70
C ARG A 105 5.81 1.62 -17.26
N ILE A 106 5.29 0.55 -16.68
CA ILE A 106 5.49 -0.82 -17.19
C ILE A 106 4.83 -0.97 -18.57
N LEU A 107 3.69 -0.34 -18.79
CA LEU A 107 2.94 -0.40 -20.06
C LEU A 107 3.64 0.31 -21.22
N GLU A 108 4.66 1.14 -20.99
CA GLU A 108 5.48 1.74 -22.05
C GLU A 108 6.21 0.67 -22.89
N ASP A 109 6.48 -0.52 -22.30
CA ASP A 109 7.04 -1.68 -23.00
C ASP A 109 6.04 -2.86 -22.91
N ARG A 110 5.32 -3.13 -23.99
CA ARG A 110 4.28 -4.18 -24.03
C ARG A 110 4.84 -5.58 -23.79
N ASN A 111 6.07 -5.86 -24.20
CA ASN A 111 6.70 -7.17 -23.99
C ASN A 111 7.01 -7.36 -22.51
N PHE A 112 7.51 -6.33 -21.88
CA PHE A 112 7.75 -6.28 -20.43
C PHE A 112 6.43 -6.38 -19.65
N ALA A 113 5.44 -5.57 -20.01
CA ALA A 113 4.12 -5.57 -19.37
C ALA A 113 3.44 -6.94 -19.41
N SER A 114 3.60 -7.71 -20.49
CA SER A 114 3.04 -9.06 -20.61
C SER A 114 3.62 -10.06 -19.61
N ARG A 115 4.75 -9.74 -18.98
CA ARG A 115 5.46 -10.57 -18.00
C ARG A 115 5.27 -10.14 -16.57
N VAL A 116 4.51 -9.07 -16.34
CA VAL A 116 4.22 -8.53 -15.01
C VAL A 116 2.73 -8.59 -14.74
N ARG A 117 2.34 -8.80 -13.49
CA ARG A 117 0.97 -8.66 -13.00
C ARG A 117 0.95 -8.07 -11.60
N PHE A 118 -0.21 -7.52 -11.23
CA PHE A 118 -0.47 -7.10 -9.86
C PHE A 118 -1.61 -7.93 -9.27
N VAL A 119 -1.51 -8.20 -7.97
CA VAL A 119 -2.51 -8.97 -7.20
C VAL A 119 -2.79 -8.22 -5.90
N GLY A 120 -4.05 -7.87 -5.67
CA GLY A 120 -4.54 -7.40 -4.38
C GLY A 120 -5.33 -8.51 -3.69
N ILE A 121 -5.05 -8.77 -2.42
CA ILE A 121 -5.83 -9.70 -1.59
C ILE A 121 -6.51 -8.91 -0.48
N SER A 122 -7.83 -8.99 -0.39
CA SER A 122 -8.56 -8.30 0.68
C SER A 122 -8.31 -8.97 2.04
N CYS A 123 -8.07 -8.12 3.05
CA CYS A 123 -8.00 -8.52 4.46
C CYS A 123 -9.37 -8.70 5.10
N ASP A 124 -10.45 -8.32 4.43
CA ASP A 124 -11.81 -8.36 4.98
C ASP A 124 -12.79 -9.11 4.08
N PRO A 125 -12.75 -10.43 4.06
CA PRO A 125 -13.66 -11.22 3.24
C PRO A 125 -15.13 -11.07 3.65
N THR A 126 -15.42 -10.51 4.82
CA THR A 126 -16.78 -10.30 5.32
C THR A 126 -17.45 -9.13 4.58
N ASN A 127 -16.73 -8.03 4.37
CA ASN A 127 -17.23 -6.84 3.68
C ASN A 127 -16.84 -6.82 2.19
N ASP A 128 -15.64 -7.28 1.86
CA ASP A 128 -15.10 -7.27 0.51
C ASP A 128 -15.49 -8.54 -0.25
N THR A 129 -16.81 -8.69 -0.45
CA THR A 129 -17.35 -9.79 -1.26
C THR A 129 -16.90 -9.67 -2.73
N PRO A 130 -16.98 -10.74 -3.55
CA PRO A 130 -16.66 -10.66 -4.98
C PRO A 130 -17.36 -9.50 -5.71
N ALA A 131 -18.63 -9.23 -5.39
CA ALA A 131 -19.40 -8.13 -5.98
C ALA A 131 -18.83 -6.75 -5.61
N VAL A 132 -18.39 -6.56 -4.35
CA VAL A 132 -17.72 -5.34 -3.89
C VAL A 132 -16.37 -5.19 -4.59
N LEU A 133 -15.60 -6.28 -4.67
CA LEU A 133 -14.32 -6.29 -5.38
C LEU A 133 -14.45 -5.97 -6.86
N ALA A 134 -15.50 -6.44 -7.53
CA ALA A 134 -15.74 -6.12 -8.95
C ALA A 134 -15.89 -4.61 -9.17
N GLN A 135 -16.60 -3.93 -8.29
CA GLN A 135 -16.76 -2.47 -8.35
C GLN A 135 -15.44 -1.75 -8.05
N TYR A 136 -14.72 -2.19 -7.02
CA TYR A 136 -13.43 -1.61 -6.62
C TYR A 136 -12.39 -1.79 -7.73
N ALA A 137 -12.23 -3.01 -8.24
CA ALA A 137 -11.30 -3.37 -9.30
C ALA A 137 -11.51 -2.55 -10.58
N ALA A 138 -12.77 -2.20 -10.91
CA ALA A 138 -13.09 -1.40 -12.09
C ALA A 138 -12.38 -0.04 -12.12
N SER A 139 -12.06 0.53 -10.96
CA SER A 139 -11.31 1.80 -10.85
C SER A 139 -9.86 1.68 -11.33
N PHE A 140 -9.29 0.49 -11.32
CA PHE A 140 -7.89 0.22 -11.66
C PHE A 140 -7.71 -0.52 -12.99
N THR A 141 -8.74 -1.28 -13.42
CA THR A 141 -8.62 -2.19 -14.57
C THR A 141 -9.38 -1.72 -15.80
N ARG A 142 -10.35 -0.80 -15.65
CA ARG A 142 -11.19 -0.36 -16.79
C ARG A 142 -10.33 0.29 -17.89
N GLY A 143 -10.46 -0.24 -19.10
CA GLY A 143 -9.72 0.26 -20.27
C GLY A 143 -8.24 -0.10 -20.31
N SER A 144 -7.75 -0.90 -19.35
CA SER A 144 -6.37 -1.36 -19.31
C SER A 144 -6.26 -2.83 -19.71
N ALA A 145 -5.27 -3.15 -20.55
CA ALA A 145 -4.91 -4.54 -20.85
C ALA A 145 -3.93 -5.14 -19.83
N PHE A 146 -3.53 -4.38 -18.81
CA PHE A 146 -2.62 -4.85 -17.76
C PHE A 146 -3.34 -5.79 -16.80
N GLU A 147 -2.72 -6.90 -16.45
CA GLU A 147 -3.27 -7.88 -15.52
C GLU A 147 -3.14 -7.39 -14.07
N TRP A 148 -4.21 -6.82 -13.55
CA TRP A 148 -4.34 -6.49 -12.14
C TRP A 148 -5.57 -7.21 -11.58
N ARG A 149 -5.35 -8.15 -10.65
CA ARG A 149 -6.38 -9.01 -10.08
C ARG A 149 -6.65 -8.64 -8.62
N PHE A 150 -7.91 -8.72 -8.24
CA PHE A 150 -8.36 -8.47 -6.88
C PHE A 150 -9.05 -9.70 -6.35
N LEU A 151 -8.60 -10.20 -5.20
CA LEU A 151 -9.02 -11.44 -4.62
C LEU A 151 -9.59 -11.22 -3.22
N THR A 152 -10.50 -12.10 -2.83
CA THR A 152 -10.96 -12.25 -1.45
C THR A 152 -10.96 -13.72 -1.05
N ALA A 153 -11.05 -14.01 0.24
CA ALA A 153 -11.28 -15.38 0.71
C ALA A 153 -12.78 -15.65 0.79
N ARG A 154 -13.16 -16.93 0.88
CA ARG A 154 -14.56 -17.31 1.12
C ARG A 154 -15.04 -16.82 2.48
N ASP A 155 -14.18 -16.84 3.49
CA ASP A 155 -14.43 -16.44 4.86
C ASP A 155 -13.10 -16.14 5.57
N VAL A 156 -13.17 -15.59 6.79
CA VAL A 156 -11.98 -15.28 7.59
C VAL A 156 -11.11 -16.53 7.87
N PRO A 157 -11.65 -17.67 8.28
CA PRO A 157 -10.83 -18.88 8.47
C PRO A 157 -10.03 -19.29 7.22
N ALA A 158 -10.57 -19.10 6.02
CA ALA A 158 -9.87 -19.41 4.78
C ALA A 158 -8.77 -18.37 4.43
N LEU A 159 -8.89 -17.14 4.96
CA LEU A 159 -7.90 -16.09 4.77
C LEU A 159 -6.68 -16.24 5.69
N LEU A 160 -6.90 -16.66 6.95
CA LEU A 160 -5.84 -16.69 7.97
C LEU A 160 -4.56 -17.40 7.54
N PRO A 161 -4.57 -18.59 6.90
CA PRO A 161 -3.35 -19.25 6.45
C PRO A 161 -2.60 -18.44 5.40
N VAL A 162 -3.31 -17.65 4.58
CA VAL A 162 -2.69 -16.78 3.57
C VAL A 162 -1.99 -15.60 4.23
N LEU A 163 -2.65 -14.98 5.22
CA LEU A 163 -2.04 -13.89 5.99
C LEU A 163 -0.79 -14.36 6.73
N ASP A 164 -0.87 -15.55 7.35
CA ASP A 164 0.24 -16.16 8.09
C ASP A 164 1.44 -16.44 7.18
N ASP A 165 1.22 -17.02 6.00
CA ASP A 165 2.27 -17.30 5.01
C ASP A 165 3.03 -16.02 4.61
N PHE A 166 2.33 -14.89 4.48
CA PHE A 166 2.94 -13.60 4.16
C PHE A 166 3.40 -12.80 5.38
N GLY A 167 3.28 -13.35 6.60
CA GLY A 167 3.57 -12.63 7.84
C GLY A 167 2.77 -11.33 7.94
N GLN A 168 1.51 -11.36 7.48
CA GLN A 168 0.63 -10.20 7.43
C GLN A 168 -0.33 -10.21 8.62
N ASP A 169 0.07 -9.56 9.71
CA ASP A 169 -0.82 -9.38 10.85
C ASP A 169 -1.96 -8.42 10.50
N VAL A 170 -3.18 -8.81 10.86
CA VAL A 170 -4.38 -7.99 10.70
C VAL A 170 -5.16 -8.02 12.00
N SER A 171 -5.53 -6.86 12.52
CA SER A 171 -6.37 -6.73 13.71
C SER A 171 -7.45 -5.67 13.51
N VAL A 172 -8.57 -5.84 14.20
CA VAL A 172 -9.65 -4.85 14.20
C VAL A 172 -9.30 -3.75 15.20
N GLN A 173 -9.35 -2.50 14.78
CA GLN A 173 -9.19 -1.35 15.68
C GLN A 173 -10.38 -1.28 16.63
N THR A 174 -10.11 -1.00 17.90
CA THR A 174 -11.15 -0.68 18.90
C THR A 174 -11.17 0.82 19.18
N ASP A 175 -12.35 1.34 19.54
CA ASP A 175 -12.50 2.69 20.06
C ASP A 175 -11.99 2.79 21.52
N GLU A 176 -12.05 3.98 22.11
CA GLU A 176 -11.62 4.25 23.51
C GLU A 176 -12.39 3.40 24.56
N LYS A 177 -13.55 2.85 24.20
CA LYS A 177 -14.36 1.98 25.07
C LYS A 177 -14.10 0.50 24.82
N GLY A 178 -13.17 0.16 23.93
CA GLY A 178 -12.86 -1.20 23.56
C GLY A 178 -13.86 -1.81 22.55
N THR A 179 -14.75 -1.01 21.95
CA THR A 179 -15.71 -1.50 20.95
C THR A 179 -15.01 -1.62 19.60
N PRO A 180 -15.15 -2.76 18.87
CA PRO A 180 -14.60 -2.92 17.55
C PRO A 180 -15.13 -1.83 16.58
N THR A 181 -14.22 -1.21 15.84
CA THR A 181 -14.54 -0.29 14.75
C THR A 181 -14.52 -1.05 13.40
N ARG A 182 -14.76 -0.34 12.31
CA ARG A 182 -14.59 -0.92 10.97
C ARG A 182 -13.16 -0.84 10.42
N THR A 183 -12.26 -0.16 11.13
CA THR A 183 -10.86 0.01 10.69
C THR A 183 -10.06 -1.24 10.99
N LEU A 184 -9.34 -1.73 9.98
CA LEU A 184 -8.37 -2.81 10.13
C LEU A 184 -6.97 -2.21 10.23
N HIS A 185 -6.24 -2.62 11.26
CA HIS A 185 -4.82 -2.36 11.38
C HIS A 185 -4.03 -3.47 10.70
N HIS A 186 -3.24 -3.12 9.72
CA HIS A 186 -2.24 -4.00 9.14
C HIS A 186 -1.06 -3.16 8.63
N MET A 187 0.12 -3.75 8.63
CA MET A 187 1.28 -3.08 8.03
C MET A 187 1.15 -3.10 6.51
N LEU A 188 1.32 -1.94 5.87
CA LEU A 188 1.39 -1.86 4.43
C LEU A 188 2.66 -2.58 3.93
N LYS A 189 2.47 -3.64 3.17
CA LYS A 189 3.52 -4.41 2.49
C LYS A 189 3.15 -4.63 1.03
N VAL A 190 4.15 -4.55 0.16
CA VAL A 190 4.05 -5.01 -1.23
C VAL A 190 5.14 -6.05 -1.44
N PHE A 191 4.77 -7.23 -1.91
CA PHE A 191 5.66 -8.37 -2.14
C PHE A 191 5.99 -8.48 -3.61
N LEU A 192 7.28 -8.50 -3.94
CA LEU A 192 7.75 -8.79 -5.28
C LEU A 192 8.07 -10.28 -5.40
N ILE A 193 7.36 -10.96 -6.29
CA ILE A 193 7.42 -12.42 -6.46
C ILE A 193 7.94 -12.73 -7.86
N ASP A 194 8.93 -13.60 -7.97
CA ASP A 194 9.50 -14.03 -9.24
C ASP A 194 8.57 -15.04 -9.96
N PRO A 195 8.81 -15.33 -11.27
CA PRO A 195 7.99 -16.29 -12.01
C PRO A 195 7.99 -17.73 -11.46
N ARG A 196 8.86 -18.06 -10.51
CA ARG A 196 8.89 -19.36 -9.82
C ARG A 196 8.05 -19.39 -8.57
N GLY A 197 7.43 -18.25 -8.19
CA GLY A 197 6.61 -18.12 -6.99
C GLY A 197 7.44 -17.91 -5.73
N THR A 198 8.62 -17.31 -5.86
CA THR A 198 9.50 -16.95 -4.74
C THR A 198 9.44 -15.46 -4.48
N VAL A 199 9.18 -15.05 -3.24
CA VAL A 199 9.28 -13.66 -2.79
C VAL A 199 10.74 -13.24 -2.85
N ARG A 200 11.01 -12.14 -3.55
CA ARG A 200 12.36 -11.62 -3.81
C ARG A 200 12.58 -10.26 -3.13
N GLU A 201 11.50 -9.55 -2.81
CA GLU A 201 11.56 -8.30 -2.06
C GLU A 201 10.24 -8.05 -1.31
N ILE A 202 10.30 -7.31 -0.19
CA ILE A 202 9.16 -6.89 0.62
C ILE A 202 9.27 -5.39 0.89
N TYR A 203 8.46 -4.61 0.20
CA TYR A 203 8.44 -3.16 0.38
C TYR A 203 7.47 -2.78 1.50
N THR A 204 7.95 -2.08 2.51
CA THR A 204 7.11 -1.40 3.51
C THR A 204 6.96 0.08 3.13
N LEU A 205 6.13 0.84 3.84
CA LEU A 205 5.79 2.24 3.52
C LEU A 205 7.01 3.10 3.10
N ALA A 206 8.13 2.99 3.82
CA ALA A 206 9.35 3.75 3.52
C ALA A 206 10.01 3.36 2.18
N PHE A 207 9.79 2.14 1.71
CA PHE A 207 10.44 1.55 0.55
C PHE A 207 9.49 1.36 -0.65
N ILE A 208 8.23 1.76 -0.54
CA ILE A 208 7.29 1.82 -1.67
C ILE A 208 7.65 3.04 -2.53
N GLN A 209 8.73 2.89 -3.31
CA GLN A 209 9.28 3.93 -4.18
C GLN A 209 9.21 3.44 -5.63
N PRO A 210 8.50 4.15 -6.54
CA PRO A 210 8.28 3.67 -7.91
C PRO A 210 9.55 3.32 -8.67
N ASP A 211 10.63 4.10 -8.49
CA ASP A 211 11.90 3.87 -9.21
C ASP A 211 12.62 2.63 -8.72
N VAL A 212 12.65 2.39 -7.40
CA VAL A 212 13.22 1.17 -6.81
C VAL A 212 12.44 -0.05 -7.28
N MET A 213 11.12 -0.02 -7.09
CA MET A 213 10.23 -1.13 -7.48
C MET A 213 10.33 -1.44 -8.97
N PHE A 214 10.40 -0.43 -9.83
CA PHE A 214 10.56 -0.61 -11.26
C PHE A 214 11.89 -1.28 -11.61
N ASN A 215 13.00 -0.86 -10.99
CA ASN A 215 14.31 -1.43 -11.22
C ASN A 215 14.40 -2.89 -10.75
N ASP A 216 13.75 -3.21 -9.62
CA ASP A 216 13.70 -4.58 -9.09
C ASP A 216 12.88 -5.51 -10.02
N ILE A 217 11.70 -5.06 -10.46
CA ILE A 217 10.89 -5.80 -11.45
C ILE A 217 11.70 -6.03 -12.74
N ARG A 218 12.39 -4.99 -13.20
CA ARG A 218 13.21 -5.05 -14.42
C ARG A 218 14.41 -5.99 -14.22
N THR A 219 15.01 -6.04 -13.04
CA THR A 219 16.08 -6.97 -12.69
C THR A 219 15.60 -8.42 -12.80
N LEU A 220 14.44 -8.76 -12.21
CA LEU A 220 13.84 -10.09 -12.34
C LEU A 220 13.48 -10.44 -13.79
N TYR A 221 13.03 -9.46 -14.56
CA TYR A 221 12.75 -9.64 -15.98
C TYR A 221 14.02 -10.02 -16.75
N LEU A 222 15.14 -9.32 -16.51
CA LEU A 222 16.44 -9.63 -17.14
C LEU A 222 16.97 -10.99 -16.71
N GLU A 223 16.91 -11.34 -15.42
CA GLU A 223 17.27 -12.67 -14.90
C GLU A 223 16.49 -13.77 -15.65
N SER A 224 15.17 -13.64 -15.75
CA SER A 224 14.31 -14.63 -16.42
C SER A 224 14.56 -14.77 -17.92
N HIS A 225 15.17 -13.78 -18.56
CA HIS A 225 15.56 -13.83 -19.97
C HIS A 225 16.94 -14.48 -20.16
N ALA A 226 17.86 -14.27 -19.21
CA ALA A 226 19.17 -14.94 -19.22
C ALA A 226 19.00 -16.45 -19.03
N ASP A 227 18.19 -16.89 -18.06
CA ASP A 227 17.89 -18.30 -17.80
C ASP A 227 17.29 -19.02 -19.03
N ARG A 228 16.43 -18.34 -19.81
CA ARG A 228 15.83 -18.90 -21.03
C ARG A 228 16.79 -19.03 -22.23
N LYS A 229 17.87 -18.26 -22.25
CA LYS A 229 18.87 -18.34 -23.29
C LYS A 229 19.96 -19.41 -22.98
N ALA A 230 20.06 -19.80 -21.71
CA ALA A 230 21.01 -20.79 -21.22
C ALA A 230 20.48 -22.25 -21.28
N ASN A 231 19.16 -22.41 -21.42
CA ASN A 231 18.46 -23.70 -21.60
C ASN A 231 18.03 -23.90 -23.06
#